data_a1efedf38a4dd5ae4d81efc759b803a5
#
_entry.id   a1efedf38a4dd5ae4d81efc759b803a5
#
_cell.length_a   1.000
_cell.length_b   1.000
_cell.length_c   1.000
_cell.angle_alpha   90.00
_cell.angle_beta   90.00
_cell.angle_gamma   90.00
#
_symmetry.space_group_name_H-M   'P 1'
#
loop_
_entity.id
_entity.type
_entity.pdbx_description
1 polymer ?
#
loop_
_entity_poly.entity_id
_entity_poly.type
_entity_poly.pdbx_seq_one_letter_code
_entity_poly.pdbx_strand_id
1 'polypeptide(L)'
;IKPYIKLTYTPVSGQKNYCDMLRNLSGANEAKPSVHPDYIEGTIFSRDRAVIMTGDYSNYDPKIPVNHCARWFKPWFYKHVESFLTKGEAVELIPLRDYLLRHNRPIFWVVEDMLSFGNDPIFRSLFGWLLPPKPAFLKFTTTPGVRAYTFTKQVFQDIVLPIAELEKQIEIASILFEKFPLLVYPCKIIDHGPSSGQLKRPDKKYLVPGTNYAMYNDLGVYGVPGKVKAKKPYNPVAAMREMEKFTRKVGGYSFLYADIFMTREEFCEMFDLSLYEEVRKKYKADGAFPHLYDKVKPEIDVFAIGEQNAIQG
;
A
#
# COMPACT_ATOMS: atom_id res chain seq x y z
N ILE A 1 -24.25 6.89 -6.40
CA ILE A 1 -23.27 7.26 -5.34
C ILE A 1 -24.06 7.92 -4.21
N LYS A 2 -23.87 7.46 -2.96
CA LYS A 2 -24.51 8.02 -1.77
C LYS A 2 -23.51 8.96 -1.03
N PRO A 3 -24.01 9.89 -0.19
CA PRO A 3 -23.18 10.93 0.40
C PRO A 3 -22.23 10.46 1.52
N TYR A 4 -22.46 9.27 2.06
CA TYR A 4 -21.66 8.70 3.15
C TYR A 4 -21.15 7.31 2.82
N ILE A 5 -20.08 6.91 3.50
CA ILE A 5 -19.67 5.52 3.68
C ILE A 5 -20.02 5.12 5.12
N LYS A 6 -20.81 4.06 5.26
CA LYS A 6 -21.01 3.37 6.52
C LYS A 6 -19.84 2.42 6.70
N LEU A 7 -18.92 2.80 7.60
CA LEU A 7 -17.68 2.09 7.83
C LEU A 7 -17.76 1.30 9.14
N THR A 8 -17.49 0.01 9.06
CA THR A 8 -17.39 -0.89 10.22
C THR A 8 -15.93 -1.19 10.50
N TYR A 9 -15.54 -1.07 11.75
CA TYR A 9 -14.20 -1.39 12.25
C TYR A 9 -14.24 -2.66 13.04
N THR A 10 -13.52 -3.70 12.62
CA THR A 10 -13.45 -5.00 13.29
C THR A 10 -12.02 -5.29 13.72
N PRO A 11 -11.69 -5.15 15.01
CA PRO A 11 -10.37 -5.54 15.50
C PRO A 11 -10.24 -7.07 15.48
N VAL A 12 -9.10 -7.56 15.00
CA VAL A 12 -8.82 -8.99 14.85
C VAL A 12 -7.45 -9.31 15.42
N SER A 13 -7.37 -10.36 16.25
CA SER A 13 -6.12 -10.89 16.77
C SER A 13 -5.76 -12.20 16.08
N GLY A 14 -4.44 -12.39 15.84
CA GLY A 14 -3.90 -13.55 15.14
C GLY A 14 -3.76 -13.32 13.64
N GLN A 15 -2.51 -13.50 13.12
CA GLN A 15 -2.20 -13.30 11.70
C GLN A 15 -3.12 -14.12 10.79
N LYS A 16 -3.30 -15.40 11.10
CA LYS A 16 -4.18 -16.27 10.32
C LYS A 16 -5.62 -15.74 10.28
N ASN A 17 -6.15 -15.28 11.41
CA ASN A 17 -7.54 -14.86 11.52
C ASN A 17 -7.84 -13.63 10.65
N TYR A 18 -6.99 -12.60 10.68
CA TYR A 18 -7.24 -11.42 9.85
C TYR A 18 -6.95 -11.68 8.36
N CYS A 19 -6.02 -12.57 8.02
CA CYS A 19 -5.81 -12.98 6.63
C CYS A 19 -7.00 -13.78 6.10
N ASP A 20 -7.54 -14.72 6.88
CA ASP A 20 -8.73 -15.49 6.50
C ASP A 20 -9.96 -14.57 6.37
N MET A 21 -10.11 -13.60 7.28
CA MET A 21 -11.18 -12.62 7.19
C MET A 21 -11.10 -11.79 5.90
N LEU A 22 -9.92 -11.30 5.53
CA LEU A 22 -9.72 -10.55 4.28
C LEU A 22 -10.01 -11.41 3.04
N ARG A 23 -9.57 -12.68 3.02
CA ARG A 23 -9.89 -13.63 1.94
C ARG A 23 -11.40 -13.85 1.80
N ASN A 24 -12.09 -14.06 2.91
CA ASN A 24 -13.54 -14.29 2.90
C ASN A 24 -14.31 -13.05 2.46
N LEU A 25 -14.02 -11.88 3.02
CA LEU A 25 -14.66 -10.62 2.66
C LEU A 25 -14.45 -10.25 1.19
N SER A 26 -13.32 -10.60 0.60
CA SER A 26 -12.99 -10.33 -0.81
C SER A 26 -13.59 -11.35 -1.79
N GLY A 27 -14.18 -12.45 -1.30
CA GLY A 27 -14.71 -13.53 -2.15
C GLY A 27 -13.64 -14.37 -2.84
N ALA A 28 -12.44 -14.42 -2.30
CA ALA A 28 -11.32 -15.17 -2.90
C ALA A 28 -11.59 -16.68 -3.01
N ASN A 29 -12.44 -17.21 -2.15
CA ASN A 29 -12.74 -18.64 -2.06
C ASN A 29 -14.14 -19.01 -2.62
N GLU A 30 -14.89 -18.06 -3.16
CA GLU A 30 -16.28 -18.26 -3.54
C GLU A 30 -16.46 -18.39 -5.05
N ALA A 31 -17.07 -19.49 -5.51
CA ALA A 31 -17.42 -19.73 -6.92
C ALA A 31 -18.50 -18.77 -7.47
N LYS A 32 -19.27 -18.12 -6.60
CA LYS A 32 -20.18 -17.02 -6.94
C LYS A 32 -20.07 -15.99 -5.83
N PRO A 33 -19.64 -14.77 -6.15
CA PRO A 33 -19.55 -13.74 -5.14
C PRO A 33 -20.92 -13.43 -4.53
N SER A 34 -21.04 -13.65 -3.23
CA SER A 34 -22.05 -13.04 -2.39
C SER A 34 -21.92 -11.51 -2.47
N VAL A 35 -22.86 -10.78 -1.91
CA VAL A 35 -22.76 -9.32 -1.84
C VAL A 35 -21.52 -8.96 -1.00
N HIS A 36 -20.48 -8.44 -1.66
CA HIS A 36 -19.29 -7.97 -0.98
C HIS A 36 -19.44 -6.50 -0.60
N PRO A 37 -18.77 -6.04 0.48
CA PRO A 37 -18.70 -4.62 0.80
C PRO A 37 -18.10 -3.81 -0.36
N ASP A 38 -18.58 -2.58 -0.55
CA ASP A 38 -18.05 -1.66 -1.58
C ASP A 38 -16.55 -1.35 -1.34
N TYR A 39 -16.13 -1.40 -0.07
CA TYR A 39 -14.74 -1.13 0.37
C TYR A 39 -14.29 -2.14 1.41
N ILE A 40 -13.07 -2.65 1.25
CA ILE A 40 -12.40 -3.53 2.21
C ILE A 40 -10.99 -2.98 2.40
N GLU A 41 -10.59 -2.75 3.64
CA GLU A 41 -9.25 -2.30 4.01
C GLU A 41 -8.79 -3.00 5.29
N GLY A 42 -7.55 -3.44 5.32
CA GLY A 42 -6.89 -3.91 6.53
C GLY A 42 -5.78 -2.97 6.95
N THR A 43 -5.75 -2.56 8.21
CA THR A 43 -4.59 -1.91 8.83
C THR A 43 -4.01 -2.85 9.88
N ILE A 44 -2.80 -3.35 9.61
CA ILE A 44 -2.11 -4.32 10.45
C ILE A 44 -1.14 -3.57 11.35
N PHE A 45 -1.40 -3.49 12.64
CA PHE A 45 -0.61 -2.72 13.61
C PHE A 45 0.55 -3.52 14.22
N SER A 46 0.47 -4.84 14.17
CA SER A 46 1.54 -5.77 14.52
C SER A 46 1.28 -7.13 13.87
N ARG A 47 2.21 -8.07 13.95
CA ARG A 47 1.99 -9.42 13.41
C ARG A 47 0.72 -10.11 13.96
N ASP A 48 0.31 -9.73 15.16
CA ASP A 48 -0.83 -10.37 15.84
C ASP A 48 -2.09 -9.50 15.90
N ARG A 49 -2.03 -8.23 15.50
CA ARG A 49 -3.15 -7.29 15.70
C ARG A 49 -3.43 -6.46 14.47
N ALA A 50 -4.65 -6.53 13.99
CA ALA A 50 -5.14 -5.75 12.86
C ALA A 50 -6.52 -5.16 13.15
N VAL A 51 -6.91 -4.14 12.41
CA VAL A 51 -8.29 -3.70 12.28
C VAL A 51 -8.69 -3.85 10.82
N ILE A 52 -9.71 -4.67 10.58
CA ILE A 52 -10.32 -4.82 9.25
C ILE A 52 -11.50 -3.87 9.16
N MET A 53 -11.52 -3.11 8.09
CA MET A 53 -12.58 -2.15 7.82
C MET A 53 -13.38 -2.60 6.60
N THR A 54 -14.71 -2.60 6.75
CA THR A 54 -15.65 -2.79 5.63
C THR A 54 -16.53 -1.58 5.49
N GLY A 55 -16.75 -1.13 4.27
CA GLY A 55 -17.52 0.08 4.01
C GLY A 55 -18.52 -0.09 2.87
N ASP A 56 -19.72 0.46 3.06
CA ASP A 56 -20.76 0.50 2.03
C ASP A 56 -21.26 1.91 1.82
N TYR A 57 -21.65 2.25 0.58
CA TYR A 57 -22.32 3.50 0.31
C TYR A 57 -23.62 3.60 1.10
N SER A 58 -23.82 4.69 1.82
CA SER A 58 -24.95 4.91 2.70
C SER A 58 -25.54 6.31 2.58
N ASN A 59 -26.84 6.40 2.88
CA ASN A 59 -27.47 7.66 3.22
C ASN A 59 -27.21 7.99 4.69
N TYR A 60 -27.55 9.20 5.11
CA TYR A 60 -27.53 9.58 6.51
C TYR A 60 -28.45 8.71 7.36
N ASP A 61 -27.94 8.20 8.47
CA ASP A 61 -28.69 7.47 9.50
C ASP A 61 -28.44 8.15 10.85
N PRO A 62 -29.46 8.74 11.49
CA PRO A 62 -29.28 9.45 12.77
C PRO A 62 -28.88 8.53 13.94
N LYS A 63 -28.97 7.22 13.79
CA LYS A 63 -28.56 6.22 14.80
C LYS A 63 -27.08 5.93 14.77
N ILE A 64 -26.38 6.32 13.69
CA ILE A 64 -24.95 6.04 13.52
C ILE A 64 -24.17 7.36 13.63
N PRO A 65 -23.12 7.43 14.48
CA PRO A 65 -22.34 8.65 14.65
C PRO A 65 -21.64 9.04 13.35
N VAL A 66 -21.62 10.34 13.04
CA VAL A 66 -20.90 10.89 11.89
C VAL A 66 -19.49 11.28 12.27
N ASN A 67 -18.50 10.74 11.58
CA ASN A 67 -17.09 11.09 11.77
C ASN A 67 -16.55 11.91 10.58
N HIS A 68 -16.32 13.19 10.79
CA HIS A 68 -15.63 14.08 9.85
C HIS A 68 -14.11 13.94 9.98
N CYS A 69 -13.57 12.75 9.65
CA CYS A 69 -12.16 12.40 9.90
C CYS A 69 -11.14 13.26 9.13
N ALA A 70 -11.54 13.92 8.05
CA ALA A 70 -10.66 14.81 7.29
C ALA A 70 -10.47 16.19 7.94
N ARG A 71 -11.26 16.56 8.97
CA ARG A 71 -11.08 17.85 9.68
C ARG A 71 -9.72 17.92 10.37
N TRP A 72 -9.05 19.05 10.25
CA TRP A 72 -7.67 19.26 10.66
C TRP A 72 -7.40 18.97 12.15
N PHE A 73 -8.35 19.20 13.04
CA PHE A 73 -8.22 18.96 14.48
C PHE A 73 -8.54 17.52 14.90
N LYS A 74 -9.09 16.69 14.01
CA LYS A 74 -9.38 15.28 14.30
C LYS A 74 -8.08 14.45 14.36
N PRO A 75 -8.05 13.33 15.08
CA PRO A 75 -6.95 12.39 15.02
C PRO A 75 -6.61 12.01 13.56
N TRP A 76 -5.38 11.68 13.30
CA TRP A 76 -5.03 11.05 12.04
C TRP A 76 -5.81 9.75 11.87
N PHE A 77 -6.24 9.45 10.65
CA PHE A 77 -7.19 8.36 10.43
C PHE A 77 -6.66 7.03 10.96
N TYR A 78 -5.39 6.66 10.66
CA TYR A 78 -4.83 5.41 11.17
C TYR A 78 -4.75 5.36 12.71
N LYS A 79 -4.53 6.49 13.40
CA LYS A 79 -4.60 6.55 14.89
C LYS A 79 -6.02 6.38 15.41
N HIS A 80 -7.00 6.90 14.68
CA HIS A 80 -8.40 6.64 14.98
C HIS A 80 -8.70 5.14 14.82
N VAL A 81 -8.26 4.52 13.72
CA VAL A 81 -8.40 3.07 13.48
C VAL A 81 -7.69 2.27 14.56
N GLU A 82 -6.45 2.61 14.93
CA GLU A 82 -5.69 1.96 16.01
C GLU A 82 -6.45 1.92 17.34
N SER A 83 -7.23 2.96 17.64
CA SER A 83 -8.00 3.02 18.88
C SER A 83 -9.04 1.90 19.04
N PHE A 84 -9.50 1.30 17.93
CA PHE A 84 -10.45 0.19 17.98
C PHE A 84 -9.82 -1.14 18.42
N LEU A 85 -8.51 -1.26 18.40
CA LEU A 85 -7.83 -2.41 19.00
C LEU A 85 -8.12 -2.56 20.51
N THR A 86 -8.54 -1.50 21.16
CA THR A 86 -8.92 -1.50 22.58
C THR A 86 -10.40 -1.22 22.82
N LYS A 87 -11.03 -0.44 21.94
CA LYS A 87 -12.47 -0.08 22.06
C LYS A 87 -13.40 -1.19 21.58
N GLY A 88 -12.89 -2.11 20.74
CA GLY A 88 -13.71 -3.14 20.12
C GLY A 88 -14.34 -2.68 18.79
N GLU A 89 -15.30 -3.47 18.32
CA GLU A 89 -16.02 -3.22 17.06
C GLU A 89 -16.85 -1.94 17.13
N ALA A 90 -16.89 -1.18 16.03
CA ALA A 90 -17.67 0.03 15.92
C ALA A 90 -18.12 0.30 14.48
N VAL A 91 -19.16 1.14 14.35
CA VAL A 91 -19.69 1.59 13.06
C VAL A 91 -19.81 3.10 13.05
N GLU A 92 -19.35 3.75 11.99
CA GLU A 92 -19.45 5.20 11.79
C GLU A 92 -19.93 5.53 10.38
N LEU A 93 -20.60 6.68 10.22
CA LEU A 93 -20.82 7.31 8.93
C LEU A 93 -19.70 8.29 8.66
N ILE A 94 -19.00 8.12 7.55
CA ILE A 94 -17.98 9.07 7.11
C ILE A 94 -18.47 9.74 5.82
N PRO A 95 -18.51 11.09 5.74
CA PRO A 95 -18.81 11.76 4.48
C PRO A 95 -17.90 11.23 3.36
N LEU A 96 -18.45 10.97 2.19
CA LEU A 96 -17.70 10.31 1.09
C LEU A 96 -16.38 11.03 0.77
N ARG A 97 -16.39 12.36 0.72
CA ARG A 97 -15.16 13.15 0.51
C ARG A 97 -14.14 12.89 1.61
N ASP A 98 -14.56 12.88 2.87
CA ASP A 98 -13.66 12.67 4.01
C ASP A 98 -13.08 11.26 3.97
N TYR A 99 -13.88 10.27 3.59
CA TYR A 99 -13.44 8.89 3.42
C TYR A 99 -12.37 8.75 2.33
N LEU A 100 -12.61 9.34 1.16
CA LEU A 100 -11.65 9.29 0.03
C LEU A 100 -10.32 10.00 0.36
N LEU A 101 -10.34 11.01 1.23
CA LEU A 101 -9.16 11.79 1.64
C LEU A 101 -8.62 11.42 3.03
N ARG A 102 -9.09 10.32 3.64
CA ARG A 102 -8.80 9.95 5.04
C ARG A 102 -7.32 9.81 5.38
N HIS A 103 -6.51 9.35 4.43
CA HIS A 103 -5.08 9.17 4.62
C HIS A 103 -4.23 10.41 4.27
N ASN A 104 -4.86 11.49 3.80
CA ASN A 104 -4.16 12.63 3.20
C ASN A 104 -3.28 13.39 4.19
N ARG A 105 -3.80 13.68 5.41
CA ARG A 105 -3.09 14.48 6.41
C ARG A 105 -1.80 13.85 6.91
N PRO A 106 -1.78 12.56 7.29
CA PRO A 106 -0.57 11.89 7.76
C PRO A 106 0.22 11.23 6.62
N ILE A 107 -0.24 11.31 5.36
CA ILE A 107 0.28 10.52 4.23
C ILE A 107 0.41 9.06 4.71
N PHE A 108 -0.74 8.43 4.96
CA PHE A 108 -0.89 7.19 5.73
C PHE A 108 -0.37 7.35 7.18
N TRP A 109 0.90 7.09 7.47
CA TRP A 109 1.58 7.29 8.75
C TRP A 109 3.00 7.84 8.61
N VAL A 110 3.42 8.15 7.39
CA VAL A 110 4.78 8.62 7.08
C VAL A 110 5.13 9.91 7.81
N VAL A 111 4.16 10.81 7.96
CA VAL A 111 4.36 12.09 8.67
C VAL A 111 4.73 11.86 10.14
N GLU A 112 4.33 10.74 10.77
CA GLU A 112 4.74 10.43 12.15
C GLU A 112 6.24 10.19 12.29
N ASP A 113 6.87 9.59 11.28
CA ASP A 113 8.34 9.39 11.28
C ASP A 113 9.10 10.71 11.16
N MET A 114 8.47 11.76 10.60
CA MET A 114 9.05 13.12 10.45
C MET A 114 8.63 14.04 11.59
N LEU A 115 7.42 13.88 12.12
CA LEU A 115 6.79 14.77 13.10
C LEU A 115 6.04 13.91 14.12
N SER A 116 6.77 13.34 15.07
CA SER A 116 6.23 12.35 16.03
C SER A 116 5.09 12.92 16.91
N PHE A 117 5.10 14.21 17.18
CA PHE A 117 4.04 14.92 17.93
C PHE A 117 2.89 15.41 17.04
N GLY A 118 2.94 15.20 15.72
CA GLY A 118 1.96 15.76 14.78
C GLY A 118 0.52 15.30 15.01
N ASN A 119 0.31 14.19 15.72
CA ASN A 119 -1.02 13.73 16.13
C ASN A 119 -1.41 14.17 17.55
N ASP A 120 -0.56 14.90 18.29
CA ASP A 120 -0.90 15.43 19.60
C ASP A 120 -2.15 16.35 19.53
N PRO A 121 -3.10 16.26 20.47
CA PRO A 121 -4.33 17.06 20.44
C PRO A 121 -4.08 18.58 20.41
N ILE A 122 -3.08 19.07 21.14
CA ILE A 122 -2.74 20.51 21.20
C ILE A 122 -2.15 20.93 19.84
N PHE A 123 -1.18 20.15 19.34
CA PHE A 123 -0.58 20.42 18.02
C PHE A 123 -1.65 20.42 16.93
N ARG A 124 -2.52 19.42 16.88
CA ARG A 124 -3.61 19.36 15.90
C ARG A 124 -4.54 20.57 15.98
N SER A 125 -4.87 21.01 17.19
CA SER A 125 -5.78 22.15 17.41
C SER A 125 -5.17 23.47 16.94
N LEU A 126 -3.85 23.64 17.06
CA LEU A 126 -3.16 24.88 16.69
C LEU A 126 -2.59 24.85 15.27
N PHE A 127 -2.01 23.73 14.85
CA PHE A 127 -1.20 23.62 13.63
C PHE A 127 -1.64 22.52 12.65
N GLY A 128 -2.65 21.71 13.00
CA GLY A 128 -3.11 20.60 12.16
C GLY A 128 -3.55 21.01 10.74
N TRP A 129 -3.95 22.27 10.57
CA TRP A 129 -4.35 22.85 9.28
C TRP A 129 -3.20 22.99 8.27
N LEU A 130 -1.93 22.91 8.72
CA LEU A 130 -0.77 22.90 7.84
C LEU A 130 -0.62 21.58 7.06
N LEU A 131 -1.32 20.52 7.47
CA LEU A 131 -1.29 19.22 6.84
C LEU A 131 -2.52 18.98 5.96
N PRO A 132 -2.39 18.30 4.81
CA PRO A 132 -1.17 17.74 4.24
C PRO A 132 -0.25 18.81 3.64
N PRO A 133 1.07 18.53 3.55
CA PRO A 133 1.97 19.44 2.86
C PRO A 133 1.58 19.55 1.38
N LYS A 134 1.64 20.78 0.84
CA LYS A 134 1.30 21.02 -0.57
C LYS A 134 2.31 20.32 -1.50
N PRO A 135 1.87 19.68 -2.60
CA PRO A 135 2.77 19.01 -3.55
C PRO A 135 3.88 19.92 -4.10
N ALA A 136 3.59 21.20 -4.33
CA ALA A 136 4.59 22.16 -4.76
C ALA A 136 5.71 22.36 -3.74
N PHE A 137 5.37 22.38 -2.44
CA PHE A 137 6.34 22.46 -1.36
C PHE A 137 7.20 21.19 -1.29
N LEU A 138 6.58 20.01 -1.39
CA LEU A 138 7.32 18.74 -1.41
C LEU A 138 8.31 18.69 -2.59
N LYS A 139 7.90 19.10 -3.78
CA LYS A 139 8.80 19.16 -4.96
C LYS A 139 9.98 20.11 -4.72
N PHE A 140 9.72 21.28 -4.15
CA PHE A 140 10.77 22.25 -3.86
C PHE A 140 11.79 21.75 -2.83
N THR A 141 11.34 20.98 -1.83
CA THR A 141 12.20 20.45 -0.76
C THR A 141 12.89 19.14 -1.12
N THR A 142 12.53 18.48 -2.24
CA THR A 142 13.13 17.22 -2.68
C THR A 142 14.46 17.50 -3.43
N THR A 143 15.53 17.62 -2.66
CA THR A 143 16.89 17.74 -3.18
C THR A 143 17.51 16.38 -3.49
N PRO A 144 18.61 16.27 -4.26
CA PRO A 144 19.32 15.01 -4.46
C PRO A 144 19.70 14.30 -3.16
N GLY A 145 20.13 15.05 -2.13
CA GLY A 145 20.44 14.48 -0.81
C GLY A 145 19.21 13.91 -0.09
N VAL A 146 18.06 14.59 -0.18
CA VAL A 146 16.80 14.07 0.36
C VAL A 146 16.38 12.80 -0.38
N ARG A 147 16.51 12.74 -1.72
CA ARG A 147 16.25 11.52 -2.49
C ARG A 147 17.16 10.38 -2.06
N ALA A 148 18.48 10.61 -1.99
CA ALA A 148 19.44 9.59 -1.52
C ALA A 148 19.08 9.08 -0.11
N TYR A 149 18.72 9.98 0.82
CA TYR A 149 18.24 9.60 2.14
C TYR A 149 16.98 8.75 2.07
N THR A 150 16.01 9.13 1.26
CA THR A 150 14.75 8.37 1.11
C THR A 150 15.03 6.94 0.64
N PHE A 151 15.87 6.76 -0.40
CA PHE A 151 16.21 5.43 -0.92
C PHE A 151 16.96 4.56 0.09
N THR A 152 17.76 5.15 0.96
CA THR A 152 18.65 4.40 1.84
C THR A 152 18.13 4.27 3.28
N LYS A 153 17.15 5.07 3.67
CA LYS A 153 16.66 5.13 5.05
C LYS A 153 15.16 4.91 5.20
N GLN A 154 14.43 4.84 4.10
CA GLN A 154 12.97 4.66 4.13
C GLN A 154 12.54 3.55 3.18
N VAL A 155 11.36 3.01 3.40
CA VAL A 155 10.66 2.12 2.50
C VAL A 155 9.34 2.78 2.07
N PHE A 156 9.07 2.73 0.77
CA PHE A 156 7.80 3.12 0.16
C PHE A 156 7.53 2.10 -0.92
N GLN A 157 6.80 1.06 -0.58
CA GLN A 157 6.44 0.01 -1.53
C GLN A 157 4.96 -0.33 -1.40
N ASP A 158 4.33 -0.43 -2.56
CA ASP A 158 3.03 -1.07 -2.73
C ASP A 158 3.21 -2.27 -3.64
N ILE A 159 2.89 -3.42 -3.10
CA ILE A 159 3.20 -4.71 -3.70
C ILE A 159 1.93 -5.52 -3.79
N VAL A 160 1.57 -5.87 -5.02
CA VAL A 160 0.33 -6.59 -5.31
C VAL A 160 0.63 -8.06 -5.56
N LEU A 161 0.08 -8.91 -4.73
CA LEU A 161 0.31 -10.36 -4.72
C LEU A 161 -1.02 -11.12 -4.65
N PRO A 162 -1.05 -12.38 -5.13
CA PRO A 162 -2.20 -13.24 -4.89
C PRO A 162 -2.55 -13.27 -3.39
N ILE A 163 -3.83 -13.06 -3.05
CA ILE A 163 -4.28 -12.98 -1.65
C ILE A 163 -4.04 -14.31 -0.89
N ALA A 164 -3.89 -15.41 -1.61
CA ALA A 164 -3.50 -16.69 -1.03
C ALA A 164 -2.10 -16.64 -0.37
N GLU A 165 -1.22 -15.73 -0.82
CA GLU A 165 0.13 -15.55 -0.30
C GLU A 165 0.21 -14.47 0.80
N LEU A 166 -0.91 -13.89 1.24
CA LEU A 166 -0.96 -12.74 2.15
C LEU A 166 -0.21 -12.96 3.46
N GLU A 167 -0.38 -14.12 4.10
CA GLU A 167 0.31 -14.43 5.36
C GLU A 167 1.83 -14.39 5.20
N LYS A 168 2.32 -15.04 4.14
CA LYS A 168 3.76 -15.08 3.84
C LYS A 168 4.30 -13.71 3.44
N GLN A 169 3.51 -12.92 2.71
CA GLN A 169 3.85 -11.55 2.36
C GLN A 169 4.07 -10.68 3.61
N ILE A 170 3.13 -10.74 4.57
CA ILE A 170 3.24 -10.01 5.85
C ILE A 170 4.45 -10.49 6.66
N GLU A 171 4.69 -11.81 6.69
CA GLU A 171 5.85 -12.38 7.36
C GLU A 171 7.16 -11.83 6.78
N ILE A 172 7.33 -11.91 5.45
CA ILE A 172 8.52 -11.41 4.77
C ILE A 172 8.67 -9.90 4.99
N ALA A 173 7.61 -9.11 4.81
CA ALA A 173 7.64 -7.66 5.04
C ALA A 173 8.04 -7.34 6.49
N SER A 174 7.52 -8.08 7.48
CA SER A 174 7.86 -7.87 8.88
C SER A 174 9.32 -8.19 9.20
N ILE A 175 9.93 -9.17 8.53
CA ILE A 175 11.34 -9.54 8.68
C ILE A 175 12.25 -8.53 7.97
N LEU A 176 11.89 -8.15 6.75
CA LEU A 176 12.72 -7.26 5.92
C LEU A 176 12.72 -5.82 6.43
N PHE A 177 11.57 -5.33 6.89
CA PHE A 177 11.40 -3.92 7.20
C PHE A 177 11.21 -3.62 8.70
N GLU A 178 10.77 -4.59 9.50
CA GLU A 178 10.42 -4.37 10.92
C GLU A 178 9.55 -3.09 11.10
N LYS A 179 8.61 -2.88 10.16
CA LYS A 179 7.79 -1.67 10.10
C LYS A 179 6.30 -2.03 10.16
N PHE A 180 5.61 -1.37 11.06
CA PHE A 180 4.16 -1.33 11.17
C PHE A 180 3.70 0.13 11.36
N PRO A 181 2.45 0.46 11.05
CA PRO A 181 1.44 -0.41 10.45
C PRO A 181 1.76 -0.84 9.02
N LEU A 182 1.03 -1.89 8.55
CA LEU A 182 0.95 -2.25 7.14
C LEU A 182 -0.47 -2.01 6.63
N LEU A 183 -0.60 -1.62 5.39
CA LEU A 183 -1.88 -1.41 4.72
C LEU A 183 -2.18 -2.58 3.81
N VAL A 184 -3.42 -3.06 3.79
CA VAL A 184 -3.86 -4.15 2.91
C VAL A 184 -5.17 -3.77 2.24
N TYR A 185 -5.17 -3.81 0.89
CA TYR A 185 -6.36 -3.68 0.07
C TYR A 185 -6.54 -4.90 -0.82
N PRO A 186 -7.63 -5.69 -0.66
CA PRO A 186 -7.97 -6.70 -1.66
C PRO A 186 -8.25 -6.03 -3.01
N CYS A 187 -7.71 -6.62 -4.08
CA CYS A 187 -7.91 -6.15 -5.43
C CYS A 187 -8.16 -7.32 -6.40
N LYS A 188 -8.89 -7.04 -7.47
CA LYS A 188 -9.27 -8.03 -8.47
C LYS A 188 -8.38 -7.89 -9.71
N ILE A 189 -7.71 -8.97 -10.09
CA ILE A 189 -6.94 -9.05 -11.34
C ILE A 189 -7.69 -9.95 -12.32
N ILE A 190 -8.14 -9.34 -13.40
CA ILE A 190 -8.92 -10.02 -14.45
C ILE A 190 -7.98 -10.58 -15.50
N ASP A 191 -8.22 -11.82 -15.90
CA ASP A 191 -7.56 -12.42 -17.05
C ASP A 191 -8.25 -11.96 -18.34
N HIS A 192 -7.64 -11.00 -19.01
CA HIS A 192 -8.11 -10.45 -20.29
C HIS A 192 -7.56 -11.20 -21.51
N GLY A 193 -6.86 -12.31 -21.30
CA GLY A 193 -6.18 -13.06 -22.36
C GLY A 193 -4.73 -12.59 -22.59
N PRO A 194 -4.02 -13.20 -23.55
CA PRO A 194 -2.64 -12.87 -23.86
C PRO A 194 -2.51 -11.48 -24.49
N SER A 195 -1.40 -10.82 -24.24
CA SER A 195 -1.04 -9.51 -24.84
C SER A 195 -2.14 -8.45 -24.71
N SER A 196 -2.85 -8.45 -23.60
CA SER A 196 -3.99 -7.54 -23.36
C SER A 196 -3.63 -6.31 -22.52
N GLY A 197 -2.42 -6.28 -21.96
CA GLY A 197 -1.97 -5.18 -21.11
C GLY A 197 -0.58 -5.49 -20.53
N GLN A 198 -0.15 -4.65 -19.59
CA GLN A 198 1.16 -4.78 -18.95
C GLN A 198 1.19 -5.82 -17.84
N LEU A 199 0.07 -6.06 -17.17
CA LEU A 199 0.01 -7.06 -16.11
C LEU A 199 0.01 -8.46 -16.71
N LYS A 200 0.84 -9.34 -16.16
CA LYS A 200 0.78 -10.76 -16.50
C LYS A 200 -0.57 -11.34 -16.08
N ARG A 201 -1.03 -12.30 -16.85
CA ARG A 201 -2.22 -13.07 -16.50
C ARG A 201 -2.02 -13.74 -15.15
N PRO A 202 -3.03 -13.75 -14.28
CA PRO A 202 -2.96 -14.47 -13.02
C PRO A 202 -2.72 -15.96 -13.28
N ASP A 203 -1.91 -16.61 -12.45
CA ASP A 203 -1.72 -18.04 -12.49
C ASP A 203 -3.07 -18.74 -12.26
N LYS A 204 -3.36 -19.77 -13.04
CA LYS A 204 -4.60 -20.54 -12.98
C LYS A 204 -4.95 -21.04 -11.58
N LYS A 205 -3.93 -21.36 -10.77
CA LYS A 205 -4.10 -21.82 -9.38
C LYS A 205 -4.70 -20.75 -8.43
N TYR A 206 -4.63 -19.48 -8.81
CA TYR A 206 -5.18 -18.37 -8.04
C TYR A 206 -6.53 -17.87 -8.55
N LEU A 207 -7.00 -18.36 -9.72
CA LEU A 207 -8.30 -17.97 -10.23
C LEU A 207 -9.41 -18.39 -9.28
N VAL A 208 -10.34 -17.48 -9.05
CA VAL A 208 -11.56 -17.79 -8.29
C VAL A 208 -12.37 -18.79 -9.12
N PRO A 209 -12.81 -19.92 -8.53
CA PRO A 209 -13.49 -20.99 -9.28
C PRO A 209 -14.68 -20.48 -10.09
N GLY A 210 -14.74 -20.88 -11.39
CA GLY A 210 -15.82 -20.48 -12.30
C GLY A 210 -15.76 -19.04 -12.79
N THR A 211 -14.64 -18.34 -12.59
CA THR A 211 -14.43 -16.95 -13.03
C THR A 211 -13.19 -16.80 -13.90
N ASN A 212 -12.99 -15.61 -14.47
CA ASN A 212 -11.79 -15.21 -15.21
C ASN A 212 -10.93 -14.22 -14.40
N TYR A 213 -11.01 -14.22 -13.08
CA TYR A 213 -10.21 -13.32 -12.26
C TYR A 213 -9.61 -14.05 -11.05
N ALA A 214 -8.56 -13.49 -10.51
CA ALA A 214 -7.98 -13.86 -9.23
C ALA A 214 -8.08 -12.70 -8.24
N MET A 215 -8.23 -13.02 -6.96
CA MET A 215 -8.12 -12.02 -5.91
C MET A 215 -6.66 -11.89 -5.47
N TYR A 216 -6.20 -10.67 -5.53
CA TYR A 216 -4.89 -10.22 -5.07
C TYR A 216 -5.08 -9.30 -3.86
N ASN A 217 -4.02 -8.92 -3.23
CA ASN A 217 -4.00 -7.84 -2.25
C ASN A 217 -2.82 -6.92 -2.51
N ASP A 218 -3.07 -5.65 -2.36
CA ASP A 218 -2.04 -4.63 -2.28
C ASP A 218 -1.55 -4.54 -0.83
N LEU A 219 -0.24 -4.65 -0.62
CA LEU A 219 0.41 -4.45 0.66
C LEU A 219 1.25 -3.17 0.61
N GLY A 220 0.79 -2.15 1.34
CA GLY A 220 1.52 -0.90 1.51
C GLY A 220 2.46 -0.96 2.71
N VAL A 221 3.77 -0.70 2.47
CA VAL A 221 4.81 -0.61 3.51
C VAL A 221 5.47 0.76 3.41
N TYR A 222 5.28 1.62 4.43
CA TYR A 222 5.73 3.00 4.38
C TYR A 222 6.47 3.42 5.65
N GLY A 223 7.60 4.13 5.47
CA GLY A 223 8.34 4.82 6.51
C GLY A 223 9.73 4.26 6.80
N VAL A 224 10.26 4.57 7.97
CA VAL A 224 11.62 4.18 8.36
C VAL A 224 11.64 2.75 8.90
N PRO A 225 12.41 1.82 8.31
CA PRO A 225 12.55 0.46 8.81
C PRO A 225 13.06 0.41 10.26
N GLY A 226 12.64 -0.63 11.02
CA GLY A 226 12.98 -0.78 12.43
C GLY A 226 14.50 -0.84 12.67
N LYS A 227 15.23 -1.58 11.84
CA LYS A 227 16.69 -1.68 11.91
C LYS A 227 17.38 -0.33 11.68
N VAL A 228 16.86 0.50 10.75
CA VAL A 228 17.37 1.86 10.54
C VAL A 228 17.16 2.73 11.78
N LYS A 229 15.97 2.68 12.40
CA LYS A 229 15.67 3.40 13.66
C LYS A 229 16.58 2.94 14.79
N ALA A 230 16.84 1.64 14.87
CA ALA A 230 17.70 1.04 15.89
C ALA A 230 19.20 1.15 15.60
N LYS A 231 19.59 1.74 14.46
CA LYS A 231 20.99 1.82 13.97
C LYS A 231 21.67 0.46 13.91
N LYS A 232 20.93 -0.59 13.57
CA LYS A 232 21.43 -1.96 13.39
C LYS A 232 21.90 -2.19 11.97
N PRO A 233 22.77 -3.19 11.72
CA PRO A 233 23.23 -3.56 10.38
C PRO A 233 22.03 -3.78 9.44
N TYR A 234 22.00 -3.03 8.33
CA TYR A 234 20.88 -3.08 7.40
C TYR A 234 21.19 -2.40 6.08
N ASN A 235 20.78 -3.04 4.98
CA ASN A 235 20.78 -2.45 3.66
C ASN A 235 19.32 -2.35 3.15
N PRO A 236 18.70 -1.16 3.14
CA PRO A 236 17.32 -0.98 2.71
C PRO A 236 17.08 -1.37 1.25
N VAL A 237 18.03 -1.09 0.37
CA VAL A 237 17.94 -1.43 -1.04
C VAL A 237 17.90 -2.95 -1.23
N ALA A 238 18.78 -3.68 -0.54
CA ALA A 238 18.78 -5.14 -0.56
C ALA A 238 17.45 -5.71 -0.04
N ALA A 239 16.91 -5.14 1.04
CA ALA A 239 15.61 -5.56 1.58
C ALA A 239 14.45 -5.33 0.59
N MET A 240 14.42 -4.17 -0.07
CA MET A 240 13.41 -3.89 -1.10
C MET A 240 13.54 -4.84 -2.30
N ARG A 241 14.75 -5.14 -2.75
CA ARG A 241 15.00 -6.11 -3.83
C ARG A 241 14.55 -7.53 -3.46
N GLU A 242 14.79 -7.97 -2.22
CA GLU A 242 14.32 -9.30 -1.78
C GLU A 242 12.78 -9.36 -1.77
N MET A 243 12.10 -8.26 -1.39
CA MET A 243 10.65 -8.19 -1.48
C MET A 243 10.16 -8.24 -2.94
N GLU A 244 10.79 -7.49 -3.85
CA GLU A 244 10.47 -7.53 -5.29
C GLU A 244 10.71 -8.93 -5.89
N LYS A 245 11.79 -9.61 -5.48
CA LYS A 245 12.09 -10.99 -5.89
C LYS A 245 11.03 -11.98 -5.44
N PHE A 246 10.57 -11.87 -4.18
CA PHE A 246 9.45 -12.66 -3.70
C PHE A 246 8.18 -12.38 -4.51
N THR A 247 7.90 -11.11 -4.79
CA THR A 247 6.76 -10.67 -5.60
C THR A 247 6.75 -11.33 -6.97
N ARG A 248 7.88 -11.29 -7.69
CA ARG A 248 8.01 -11.98 -9.00
C ARG A 248 7.76 -13.47 -8.89
N LYS A 249 8.34 -14.11 -7.87
CA LYS A 249 8.23 -15.56 -7.66
C LYS A 249 6.79 -16.05 -7.52
N VAL A 250 5.90 -15.25 -6.94
CA VAL A 250 4.49 -15.62 -6.73
C VAL A 250 3.55 -15.04 -7.78
N GLY A 251 4.09 -14.41 -8.84
CA GLY A 251 3.29 -13.83 -9.91
C GLY A 251 2.57 -12.55 -9.53
N GLY A 252 3.13 -11.81 -8.59
CA GLY A 252 2.70 -10.46 -8.22
C GLY A 252 3.41 -9.38 -9.01
N TYR A 253 3.13 -8.12 -8.66
CA TYR A 253 3.76 -6.95 -9.28
C TYR A 253 3.84 -5.78 -8.29
N SER A 254 4.76 -4.85 -8.57
CA SER A 254 4.88 -3.58 -7.84
C SER A 254 4.11 -2.48 -8.57
N PHE A 255 3.47 -1.57 -7.85
CA PHE A 255 2.92 -0.37 -8.44
C PHE A 255 4.04 0.57 -8.89
N LEU A 256 3.92 1.08 -10.13
CA LEU A 256 4.96 1.86 -10.80
C LEU A 256 4.91 3.37 -10.51
N TYR A 257 4.19 3.81 -9.50
CA TYR A 257 4.20 5.21 -9.05
C TYR A 257 5.32 5.50 -8.05
N ALA A 258 5.84 4.46 -7.38
CA ALA A 258 7.04 4.51 -6.56
C ALA A 258 8.25 4.03 -7.35
N ASP A 259 9.45 4.36 -6.87
CA ASP A 259 10.68 3.87 -7.47
C ASP A 259 10.80 2.35 -7.32
N ILE A 260 11.29 1.68 -8.36
CA ILE A 260 11.56 0.25 -8.39
C ILE A 260 13.06 0.00 -8.25
N PHE A 261 13.42 -1.15 -7.67
CA PHE A 261 14.82 -1.54 -7.42
C PHE A 261 15.27 -2.74 -8.25
N MET A 262 14.45 -3.22 -9.18
CA MET A 262 14.76 -4.34 -10.08
C MET A 262 15.58 -3.90 -11.29
N THR A 263 16.33 -4.84 -11.86
CA THR A 263 16.99 -4.66 -13.15
C THR A 263 15.96 -4.66 -14.28
N ARG A 264 16.40 -4.34 -15.50
CA ARG A 264 15.52 -4.38 -16.69
C ARG A 264 15.00 -5.81 -16.95
N GLU A 265 15.85 -6.80 -16.78
CA GLU A 265 15.50 -8.22 -16.96
C GLU A 265 14.43 -8.63 -15.92
N GLU A 266 14.64 -8.28 -14.66
CA GLU A 266 13.69 -8.52 -13.58
C GLU A 266 12.34 -7.81 -13.79
N PHE A 267 12.38 -6.60 -14.37
CA PHE A 267 11.18 -5.87 -14.77
C PHE A 267 10.40 -6.62 -15.87
N CYS A 268 11.10 -7.13 -16.89
CA CYS A 268 10.49 -7.97 -17.93
C CYS A 268 9.99 -9.32 -17.40
N GLU A 269 10.59 -9.84 -16.31
CA GLU A 269 10.06 -11.01 -15.61
C GLU A 269 8.76 -10.69 -14.86
N MET A 270 8.59 -9.49 -14.34
CA MET A 270 7.41 -9.07 -13.58
C MET A 270 6.22 -8.72 -14.48
N PHE A 271 6.46 -8.08 -15.61
CA PHE A 271 5.43 -7.53 -16.50
C PHE A 271 5.40 -8.20 -17.87
N ASP A 272 4.22 -8.20 -18.52
CA ASP A 272 4.07 -8.56 -19.94
C ASP A 272 4.17 -7.29 -20.79
N LEU A 273 5.28 -7.10 -21.46
CA LEU A 273 5.54 -5.93 -22.28
C LEU A 273 5.19 -6.13 -23.76
N SER A 274 4.65 -7.27 -24.15
CA SER A 274 4.41 -7.60 -25.56
C SER A 274 3.54 -6.58 -26.28
N LEU A 275 2.35 -6.27 -25.74
CA LEU A 275 1.48 -5.23 -26.30
C LEU A 275 2.12 -3.84 -26.23
N TYR A 276 2.82 -3.54 -25.14
CA TYR A 276 3.48 -2.24 -24.96
C TYR A 276 4.53 -2.00 -26.05
N GLU A 277 5.38 -2.98 -26.34
CA GLU A 277 6.42 -2.88 -27.37
C GLU A 277 5.81 -2.81 -28.79
N GLU A 278 4.77 -3.58 -29.06
CA GLU A 278 4.03 -3.51 -30.33
C GLU A 278 3.46 -2.10 -30.56
N VAL A 279 2.79 -1.53 -29.55
CA VAL A 279 2.20 -0.20 -29.61
C VAL A 279 3.28 0.88 -29.78
N ARG A 280 4.41 0.78 -29.05
CA ARG A 280 5.55 1.68 -29.22
C ARG A 280 6.08 1.69 -30.64
N LYS A 281 6.28 0.52 -31.22
CA LYS A 281 6.74 0.37 -32.61
C LYS A 281 5.72 0.92 -33.61
N LYS A 282 4.44 0.57 -33.43
CA LYS A 282 3.33 1.01 -34.31
C LYS A 282 3.23 2.53 -34.38
N TYR A 283 3.33 3.19 -33.23
CA TYR A 283 3.18 4.66 -33.14
C TYR A 283 4.53 5.41 -33.15
N LYS A 284 5.64 4.72 -33.47
CA LYS A 284 6.99 5.31 -33.55
C LYS A 284 7.36 6.09 -32.27
N ALA A 285 7.01 5.55 -31.13
CA ALA A 285 7.25 6.20 -29.84
C ALA A 285 8.72 6.15 -29.39
N ASP A 286 9.55 5.30 -30.02
CA ASP A 286 10.96 5.19 -29.71
C ASP A 286 11.68 6.50 -30.10
N GLY A 287 12.47 7.03 -29.18
CA GLY A 287 13.11 8.34 -29.32
C GLY A 287 12.24 9.54 -28.94
N ALA A 288 10.91 9.44 -28.97
CA ALA A 288 10.00 10.49 -28.53
C ALA A 288 9.68 10.40 -27.01
N PHE A 289 9.58 9.17 -26.50
CA PHE A 289 9.29 8.90 -25.10
C PHE A 289 10.24 7.84 -24.55
N PRO A 290 10.76 8.00 -23.31
CA PRO A 290 11.58 6.97 -22.68
C PRO A 290 10.79 5.67 -22.54
N HIS A 291 11.51 4.54 -22.54
CA HIS A 291 10.89 3.25 -22.17
C HIS A 291 10.36 3.30 -20.74
N LEU A 292 9.26 2.61 -20.45
CA LEU A 292 8.61 2.65 -19.14
C LEU A 292 9.59 2.30 -18.00
N TYR A 293 10.42 1.28 -18.18
CA TYR A 293 11.45 0.93 -17.20
C TYR A 293 12.39 2.11 -16.91
N ASP A 294 12.86 2.81 -17.94
CA ASP A 294 13.77 3.95 -17.78
C ASP A 294 13.11 5.16 -17.12
N LYS A 295 11.77 5.24 -17.20
CA LYS A 295 10.99 6.29 -16.55
C LYS A 295 10.77 6.03 -15.06
N VAL A 296 10.64 4.74 -14.65
CA VAL A 296 10.27 4.36 -13.27
C VAL A 296 11.44 3.89 -12.44
N LYS A 297 12.58 3.55 -13.07
CA LYS A 297 13.82 3.30 -12.33
C LYS A 297 14.33 4.60 -11.70
N PRO A 298 14.99 4.55 -10.54
CA PRO A 298 15.66 5.70 -9.98
C PRO A 298 16.69 6.31 -10.95
N GLU A 299 16.81 7.64 -10.95
CA GLU A 299 17.83 8.36 -11.74
C GLU A 299 19.27 8.16 -11.21
N ILE A 300 19.38 7.69 -9.96
CA ILE A 300 20.64 7.44 -9.26
C ILE A 300 20.94 5.94 -9.25
N ASP A 301 22.23 5.59 -9.17
CA ASP A 301 22.63 4.19 -8.96
C ASP A 301 22.28 3.76 -7.52
N VAL A 302 21.09 3.17 -7.38
CA VAL A 302 20.56 2.74 -6.08
C VAL A 302 21.36 1.58 -5.48
N PHE A 303 22.05 0.77 -6.30
CA PHE A 303 22.87 -0.33 -5.81
C PHE A 303 24.12 0.22 -5.15
N ALA A 304 24.86 1.08 -5.84
CA ALA A 304 26.05 1.73 -5.30
C ALA A 304 25.71 2.56 -4.04
N ILE A 305 24.62 3.35 -4.09
CA ILE A 305 24.19 4.14 -2.93
C ILE A 305 23.72 3.24 -1.77
N GLY A 306 23.02 2.14 -2.07
CA GLY A 306 22.60 1.19 -1.05
C GLY A 306 23.78 0.59 -0.30
N GLU A 307 24.81 0.16 -1.01
CA GLU A 307 26.06 -0.37 -0.41
C GLU A 307 26.83 0.70 0.40
N GLN A 308 27.00 1.91 -0.16
CA GLN A 308 27.68 3.01 0.53
C GLN A 308 26.99 3.45 1.83
N ASN A 309 25.67 3.32 1.90
CA ASN A 309 24.85 3.77 3.03
C ASN A 309 24.32 2.60 3.88
N ALA A 310 24.73 1.37 3.58
CA ALA A 310 24.39 0.23 4.41
C ALA A 310 24.92 0.47 5.85
N ILE A 311 24.07 0.19 6.83
CA ILE A 311 24.49 0.21 8.24
C ILE A 311 25.26 -1.09 8.48
N GLN A 312 26.55 -0.95 8.69
CA GLN A 312 27.44 -2.07 9.02
C GLN A 312 27.47 -2.29 10.53
N GLY A 313 27.69 -3.54 10.95
CA GLY A 313 27.83 -3.92 12.36
C GLY A 313 29.21 -3.59 12.93
#